data_179a7db1025c3adf6f8e2011e50401c6
#
_entry.id   179a7db1025c3adf6f8e2011e50401c6
#
_cell.length_a   1.000
_cell.length_b   1.000
_cell.length_c   1.000
_cell.angle_alpha   90.00
_cell.angle_beta   90.00
_cell.angle_gamma   90.00
#
_symmetry.space_group_name_H-M   'P 1'
#
loop_
_entity.id
_entity.type
_entity.pdbx_description
1 polymer ?
#
loop_
_entity_poly.entity_id
_entity_poly.type
_entity_poly.pdbx_seq_one_letter_code
_entity_poly.pdbx_strand_id
1 'polypeptide(L)'
;FIKIGQIMSNRYDLLPKEYCDALANLRANVTPMDFKEVNQILKDELGNINEIFQNISQTCIGSASIAQVHRATLKSGEEVVIKVQRKNIYEIMSTDIKLFKRAIRLLHLNLLIKIVDLNSVLDEIYNVAKEEMNFEIEAQNLEEFRQNNYDIVYIDVPKVYKNLVTKKVLVMEYVNGINVTDKQTLLNSGYDLEELGLKLSNNYIKQALDDGFFHADPHPDNMCIRDGKIMFLDLGMMGRLNSRHKQLLKNAMNAIVKNDITELEHVLISISTTTGSINHTKLRNEIQKVLDKNVTEDIENINIIEFMSSVSKILRDHNIKLDKNITLLMRGICVIEGTLELISPNINLIMVFENKIKENTFNDIFSKGSLMNTSRNIISGVNSLSELPTELLSFVKDVNRGETKIDIEMANSDKQVDK
;
A
#
# COMPACT_ATOMS: atom_id res chain seq x y z
N PHE A 1 17.12 -14.94 8.03
CA PHE A 1 16.03 -15.63 7.31
C PHE A 1 14.62 -15.16 7.72
N ILE A 2 14.35 -14.87 9.01
CA ILE A 2 13.02 -14.45 9.50
C ILE A 2 12.50 -13.22 8.71
N LYS A 3 13.32 -12.17 8.57
CA LYS A 3 12.91 -10.95 7.85
C LYS A 3 12.59 -11.19 6.38
N ILE A 4 13.34 -12.07 5.71
CA ILE A 4 13.05 -12.45 4.32
C ILE A 4 11.69 -13.15 4.25
N GLY A 5 11.40 -14.08 5.16
CA GLY A 5 10.09 -14.72 5.26
C GLY A 5 8.96 -13.72 5.52
N GLN A 6 9.18 -12.73 6.42
CA GLN A 6 8.22 -11.67 6.70
C GLN A 6 7.92 -10.80 5.46
N ILE A 7 8.95 -10.42 4.68
CA ILE A 7 8.76 -9.67 3.44
C ILE A 7 8.04 -10.55 2.41
N MET A 8 8.42 -11.82 2.29
CA MET A 8 7.78 -12.77 1.38
C MET A 8 6.32 -13.07 1.75
N SER A 9 5.96 -13.03 3.04
CA SER A 9 4.56 -13.21 3.47
C SER A 9 3.60 -12.17 2.89
N ASN A 10 4.13 -11.09 2.35
CA ASN A 10 3.36 -9.99 1.80
C ASN A 10 3.35 -9.98 0.25
N ARG A 11 3.99 -10.98 -0.36
CA ARG A 11 4.15 -11.06 -1.82
C ARG A 11 3.10 -11.99 -2.42
N TYR A 12 1.81 -11.60 -2.30
CA TYR A 12 0.68 -12.30 -2.92
C TYR A 12 0.77 -12.32 -4.46
N ASP A 13 1.55 -11.42 -5.04
CA ASP A 13 1.92 -11.42 -6.46
C ASP A 13 2.86 -12.57 -6.85
N LEU A 14 3.67 -13.07 -5.92
CA LEU A 14 4.64 -14.13 -6.15
C LEU A 14 4.21 -15.48 -5.55
N LEU A 15 3.58 -15.47 -4.38
CA LEU A 15 3.22 -16.67 -3.62
C LEU A 15 1.71 -16.82 -3.49
N PRO A 16 1.19 -18.05 -3.52
CA PRO A 16 -0.17 -18.35 -3.10
C PRO A 16 -0.44 -17.91 -1.67
N LYS A 17 -1.71 -17.60 -1.37
CA LYS A 17 -2.14 -17.09 -0.06
C LYS A 17 -1.70 -17.98 1.09
N GLU A 18 -1.82 -19.31 0.94
CA GLU A 18 -1.49 -20.29 1.97
C GLU A 18 -0.02 -20.21 2.41
N TYR A 19 0.89 -19.93 1.47
CA TYR A 19 2.31 -19.72 1.77
C TYR A 19 2.54 -18.36 2.44
N CYS A 20 1.85 -17.32 2.00
CA CYS A 20 1.93 -16.00 2.61
C CYS A 20 1.46 -16.06 4.07
N ASP A 21 0.32 -16.72 4.34
CA ASP A 21 -0.25 -16.89 5.67
C ASP A 21 0.71 -17.70 6.59
N ALA A 22 1.30 -18.77 6.07
CA ALA A 22 2.28 -19.55 6.82
C ALA A 22 3.54 -18.74 7.16
N LEU A 23 4.02 -17.91 6.24
CA LEU A 23 5.19 -17.03 6.45
C LEU A 23 4.86 -15.86 7.39
N ALA A 24 3.61 -15.40 7.45
CA ALA A 24 3.17 -14.35 8.36
C ALA A 24 3.36 -14.74 9.83
N ASN A 25 3.27 -16.04 10.17
CA ASN A 25 3.54 -16.54 11.51
C ASN A 25 4.99 -16.30 11.99
N LEU A 26 5.94 -15.98 11.08
CA LEU A 26 7.31 -15.60 11.44
C LEU A 26 7.41 -14.19 12.08
N ARG A 27 6.30 -13.44 12.17
CA ARG A 27 6.27 -12.10 12.80
C ARG A 27 6.36 -12.15 14.31
N ALA A 28 6.01 -13.28 14.95
CA ALA A 28 5.89 -13.39 16.39
C ALA A 28 7.24 -13.57 17.09
N ASN A 29 7.45 -12.78 18.14
CA ASN A 29 8.38 -12.97 19.26
C ASN A 29 9.84 -13.34 18.90
N VAL A 30 10.60 -12.37 18.43
CA VAL A 30 12.05 -12.47 18.38
C VAL A 30 12.63 -12.24 19.79
N THR A 31 13.54 -13.13 20.23
CA THR A 31 14.22 -12.98 21.54
C THR A 31 14.82 -11.57 21.69
N PRO A 32 14.51 -10.85 22.76
CA PRO A 32 15.08 -9.52 23.02
C PRO A 32 16.61 -9.54 23.06
N MET A 33 17.22 -8.43 22.64
CA MET A 33 18.65 -8.17 22.89
C MET A 33 18.90 -7.97 24.39
N ASP A 34 20.09 -8.29 24.86
CA ASP A 34 20.52 -7.90 26.21
C ASP A 34 20.53 -6.36 26.32
N PHE A 35 20.03 -5.83 27.44
CA PHE A 35 19.99 -4.39 27.68
C PHE A 35 21.40 -3.74 27.61
N LYS A 36 22.47 -4.47 27.92
CA LYS A 36 23.84 -3.98 27.75
C LYS A 36 24.17 -3.66 26.30
N GLU A 37 23.68 -4.49 25.34
CA GLU A 37 23.86 -4.22 23.91
C GLU A 37 23.05 -2.97 23.49
N VAL A 38 21.79 -2.86 23.96
CA VAL A 38 20.95 -1.68 23.72
C VAL A 38 21.65 -0.42 24.22
N ASN A 39 22.14 -0.46 25.46
CA ASN A 39 22.84 0.65 26.08
C ASN A 39 24.11 1.06 25.32
N GLN A 40 24.84 0.07 24.77
CA GLN A 40 26.03 0.33 23.95
C GLN A 40 25.64 1.03 22.64
N ILE A 41 24.61 0.53 21.96
CA ILE A 41 24.13 1.15 20.70
C ILE A 41 23.67 2.61 20.96
N LEU A 42 22.93 2.83 22.04
CA LEU A 42 22.49 4.20 22.40
C LEU A 42 23.66 5.14 22.67
N LYS A 43 24.72 4.68 23.36
CA LYS A 43 25.93 5.47 23.58
C LYS A 43 26.69 5.75 22.29
N ASP A 44 26.79 4.75 21.41
CA ASP A 44 27.51 4.92 20.14
C ASP A 44 26.80 5.88 19.20
N GLU A 45 25.46 5.92 19.22
CA GLU A 45 24.64 6.73 18.32
C GLU A 45 24.29 8.11 18.90
N LEU A 46 24.03 8.21 20.22
CA LEU A 46 23.57 9.45 20.87
C LEU A 46 24.59 10.09 21.82
N GLY A 47 25.72 9.43 22.09
CA GLY A 47 26.74 9.91 23.00
C GLY A 47 26.37 9.77 24.49
N ASN A 48 26.39 10.85 25.24
CA ASN A 48 26.13 10.80 26.70
C ASN A 48 24.61 10.65 27.01
N ILE A 49 24.14 9.42 27.01
CA ILE A 49 22.71 9.12 27.25
C ILE A 49 22.20 9.56 28.62
N ASN A 50 23.09 9.72 29.63
CA ASN A 50 22.71 10.18 30.97
C ASN A 50 22.33 11.67 31.00
N GLU A 51 22.77 12.44 30.00
CA GLU A 51 22.34 13.84 29.83
C GLU A 51 21.00 13.96 29.11
N ILE A 52 20.63 12.94 28.33
CA ILE A 52 19.41 12.91 27.52
C ILE A 52 18.26 12.28 28.31
N PHE A 53 18.48 11.12 28.91
CA PHE A 53 17.44 10.35 29.59
C PHE A 53 17.59 10.40 31.12
N GLN A 54 16.46 10.57 31.80
CA GLN A 54 16.37 10.41 33.24
C GLN A 54 16.37 8.92 33.59
N ASN A 55 15.63 8.12 32.83
CA ASN A 55 15.51 6.68 33.00
C ASN A 55 15.25 6.00 31.65
N ILE A 56 15.76 4.78 31.49
CA ILE A 56 15.46 3.89 30.37
C ILE A 56 15.05 2.53 30.96
N SER A 57 13.86 2.04 30.61
CA SER A 57 13.40 0.71 31.03
C SER A 57 14.32 -0.38 30.48
N GLN A 58 14.79 -1.27 31.35
CA GLN A 58 15.60 -2.42 30.91
C GLN A 58 14.76 -3.47 30.17
N THR A 59 13.48 -3.58 30.53
CA THR A 59 12.53 -4.45 29.84
C THR A 59 12.00 -3.75 28.61
N CYS A 60 12.13 -4.39 27.43
CA CYS A 60 11.53 -3.88 26.21
C CYS A 60 10.01 -4.05 26.23
N ILE A 61 9.30 -3.12 25.60
CA ILE A 61 7.86 -3.19 25.40
C ILE A 61 7.48 -3.86 24.07
N GLY A 62 8.45 -4.00 23.16
CA GLY A 62 8.30 -4.68 21.89
C GLY A 62 9.64 -5.18 21.38
N SER A 63 9.65 -6.34 20.73
CA SER A 63 10.84 -6.95 20.13
C SER A 63 10.50 -7.55 18.77
N ALA A 64 11.01 -6.92 17.69
CA ALA A 64 10.80 -7.33 16.32
C ALA A 64 12.10 -7.85 15.67
N SER A 65 12.01 -8.25 14.41
CA SER A 65 13.16 -8.82 13.69
C SER A 65 14.30 -7.83 13.44
N ILE A 66 13.99 -6.54 13.31
CA ILE A 66 14.96 -5.47 13.02
C ILE A 66 15.33 -4.70 14.28
N ALA A 67 14.38 -4.49 15.17
CA ALA A 67 14.49 -3.56 16.28
C ALA A 67 13.81 -4.05 17.56
N GLN A 68 14.10 -3.35 18.61
CA GLN A 68 13.49 -3.52 19.93
C GLN A 68 13.13 -2.15 20.48
N VAL A 69 12.02 -2.06 21.21
CA VAL A 69 11.45 -0.81 21.69
C VAL A 69 11.50 -0.77 23.22
N HIS A 70 12.05 0.29 23.77
CA HIS A 70 12.14 0.55 25.21
C HIS A 70 11.40 1.82 25.60
N ARG A 71 10.73 1.80 26.74
CA ARG A 71 10.17 3.01 27.34
C ARG A 71 11.27 3.76 28.09
N ALA A 72 11.24 5.08 27.99
CA ALA A 72 12.19 5.95 28.68
C ALA A 72 11.53 7.28 29.09
N THR A 73 12.21 8.02 29.97
CA THR A 73 11.82 9.37 30.35
C THR A 73 12.98 10.30 30.00
N LEU A 74 12.73 11.37 29.27
CA LEU A 74 13.72 12.41 28.98
C LEU A 74 14.04 13.22 30.25
N LYS A 75 15.16 13.92 30.25
CA LYS A 75 15.50 14.87 31.33
C LYS A 75 14.47 16.01 31.46
N SER A 76 13.77 16.34 30.37
CA SER A 76 12.66 17.30 30.37
C SER A 76 11.38 16.76 31.02
N GLY A 77 11.32 15.48 31.38
CA GLY A 77 10.16 14.82 32.00
C GLY A 77 9.20 14.15 31.03
N GLU A 78 9.41 14.28 29.72
CA GLU A 78 8.54 13.69 28.71
C GLU A 78 8.73 12.17 28.64
N GLU A 79 7.63 11.42 28.55
CA GLU A 79 7.66 9.98 28.34
C GLU A 79 7.85 9.67 26.85
N VAL A 80 8.82 8.82 26.56
CA VAL A 80 9.22 8.47 25.20
C VAL A 80 9.39 6.97 25.04
N VAL A 81 9.36 6.53 23.78
CA VAL A 81 9.87 5.22 23.39
C VAL A 81 11.13 5.41 22.57
N ILE A 82 12.05 4.48 22.77
CA ILE A 82 13.31 4.39 22.02
C ILE A 82 13.25 3.10 21.22
N LYS A 83 13.18 3.23 19.90
CA LYS A 83 13.31 2.13 18.94
C LYS A 83 14.79 1.97 18.62
N VAL A 84 15.37 0.82 18.95
CA VAL A 84 16.80 0.56 18.80
C VAL A 84 17.01 -0.59 17.84
N GLN A 85 17.79 -0.37 16.80
CA GLN A 85 18.10 -1.38 15.80
C GLN A 85 18.95 -2.51 16.39
N ARG A 86 18.69 -3.72 15.96
CA ARG A 86 19.52 -4.88 16.34
C ARG A 86 20.92 -4.77 15.79
N LYS A 87 21.89 -5.17 16.61
CA LYS A 87 23.31 -5.18 16.23
C LYS A 87 23.53 -6.04 14.97
N ASN A 88 24.34 -5.55 14.05
CA ASN A 88 24.76 -6.24 12.82
C ASN A 88 23.60 -6.74 11.94
N ILE A 89 22.38 -6.18 12.06
CA ILE A 89 21.22 -6.64 11.29
C ILE A 89 21.45 -6.50 9.78
N TYR A 90 22.16 -5.45 9.38
CA TYR A 90 22.50 -5.19 7.98
C TYR A 90 23.43 -6.26 7.40
N GLU A 91 24.48 -6.65 8.13
CA GLU A 91 25.43 -7.69 7.74
C GLU A 91 24.75 -9.07 7.70
N ILE A 92 23.90 -9.36 8.69
CA ILE A 92 23.10 -10.60 8.74
C ILE A 92 22.20 -10.67 7.51
N MET A 93 21.45 -9.61 7.20
CA MET A 93 20.56 -9.58 6.06
C MET A 93 21.30 -9.71 4.73
N SER A 94 22.43 -9.00 4.57
CA SER A 94 23.30 -9.11 3.40
C SER A 94 23.83 -10.54 3.19
N THR A 95 24.20 -11.20 4.28
CA THR A 95 24.69 -12.57 4.26
C THR A 95 23.59 -13.55 3.88
N ASP A 96 22.40 -13.39 4.46
CA ASP A 96 21.24 -14.21 4.15
C ASP A 96 20.86 -14.11 2.66
N ILE A 97 20.81 -12.91 2.10
CA ILE A 97 20.54 -12.70 0.67
C ILE A 97 21.60 -13.37 -0.21
N LYS A 98 22.89 -13.24 0.15
CA LYS A 98 23.97 -13.89 -0.59
C LYS A 98 23.83 -15.42 -0.55
N LEU A 99 23.44 -15.99 0.59
CA LEU A 99 23.20 -17.43 0.73
C LEU A 99 22.03 -17.89 -0.14
N PHE A 100 20.91 -17.16 -0.15
CA PHE A 100 19.78 -17.46 -1.03
C PHE A 100 20.16 -17.40 -2.52
N LYS A 101 20.88 -16.35 -2.94
CA LYS A 101 21.37 -16.25 -4.33
C LYS A 101 22.30 -17.40 -4.72
N ARG A 102 23.15 -17.88 -3.78
CA ARG A 102 23.97 -19.06 -4.00
C ARG A 102 23.12 -20.32 -4.14
N ALA A 103 22.12 -20.52 -3.26
CA ALA A 103 21.21 -21.67 -3.32
C ALA A 103 20.43 -21.70 -4.64
N ILE A 104 19.88 -20.57 -5.09
CA ILE A 104 19.19 -20.45 -6.39
C ILE A 104 20.09 -20.90 -7.54
N ARG A 105 21.36 -20.50 -7.52
CA ARG A 105 22.34 -20.86 -8.55
C ARG A 105 22.70 -22.35 -8.51
N LEU A 106 22.98 -22.87 -7.31
CA LEU A 106 23.40 -24.28 -7.13
C LEU A 106 22.26 -25.26 -7.45
N LEU A 107 21.05 -24.93 -7.10
CA LEU A 107 19.86 -25.77 -7.34
C LEU A 107 19.21 -25.50 -8.70
N HIS A 108 19.79 -24.62 -9.52
CA HIS A 108 19.25 -24.21 -10.84
C HIS A 108 17.77 -23.79 -10.81
N LEU A 109 17.32 -23.17 -9.70
CA LEU A 109 15.91 -22.83 -9.47
C LEU A 109 15.34 -21.89 -10.53
N ASN A 110 16.15 -21.00 -11.13
CA ASN A 110 15.73 -20.15 -12.23
C ASN A 110 15.31 -20.93 -13.50
N LEU A 111 15.81 -22.15 -13.69
CA LEU A 111 15.40 -23.03 -14.79
C LEU A 111 14.05 -23.73 -14.50
N LEU A 112 13.76 -23.96 -13.23
CA LEU A 112 12.51 -24.59 -12.79
C LEU A 112 11.36 -23.57 -12.72
N ILE A 113 11.68 -22.33 -12.34
CA ILE A 113 10.70 -21.23 -12.20
C ILE A 113 10.95 -20.24 -13.34
N LYS A 114 10.44 -20.54 -14.53
CA LYS A 114 10.63 -19.72 -15.74
C LYS A 114 9.92 -18.36 -15.70
N ILE A 115 9.01 -18.15 -14.75
CA ILE A 115 8.07 -17.01 -14.70
C ILE A 115 8.67 -15.81 -13.95
N VAL A 116 9.57 -16.05 -13.00
CA VAL A 116 10.09 -15.00 -12.10
C VAL A 116 11.60 -15.10 -11.99
N ASP A 117 12.31 -14.00 -12.19
CA ASP A 117 13.73 -13.91 -11.84
C ASP A 117 13.89 -13.80 -10.32
N LEU A 118 14.18 -14.93 -9.69
CA LEU A 118 14.36 -15.03 -8.24
C LEU A 118 15.48 -14.11 -7.70
N ASN A 119 16.51 -13.81 -8.51
CA ASN A 119 17.56 -12.90 -8.09
C ASN A 119 17.06 -11.46 -8.00
N SER A 120 16.27 -11.01 -8.99
CA SER A 120 15.64 -9.70 -8.96
C SER A 120 14.68 -9.55 -7.77
N VAL A 121 13.92 -10.60 -7.43
CA VAL A 121 13.06 -10.62 -6.24
C VAL A 121 13.89 -10.47 -4.96
N LEU A 122 15.00 -11.20 -4.84
CA LEU A 122 15.87 -11.08 -3.66
C LEU A 122 16.53 -9.70 -3.56
N ASP A 123 16.86 -9.05 -4.68
CA ASP A 123 17.37 -7.68 -4.68
C ASP A 123 16.30 -6.68 -4.24
N GLU A 124 15.08 -6.85 -4.69
CA GLU A 124 13.94 -6.05 -4.25
C GLU A 124 13.69 -6.19 -2.74
N ILE A 125 13.65 -7.44 -2.23
CA ILE A 125 13.52 -7.72 -0.79
C ILE A 125 14.63 -7.05 0.01
N TYR A 126 15.87 -7.11 -0.49
CA TYR A 126 17.01 -6.49 0.17
C TYR A 126 16.90 -4.98 0.23
N ASN A 127 16.41 -4.35 -0.86
CA ASN A 127 16.21 -2.90 -0.90
C ASN A 127 15.08 -2.46 0.04
N VAL A 128 13.97 -3.18 0.10
CA VAL A 128 12.89 -2.93 1.07
C VAL A 128 13.41 -3.04 2.50
N ALA A 129 14.16 -4.12 2.80
CA ALA A 129 14.74 -4.29 4.13
C ALA A 129 15.72 -3.18 4.51
N LYS A 130 16.48 -2.64 3.54
CA LYS A 130 17.39 -1.50 3.76
C LYS A 130 16.64 -0.23 4.14
N GLU A 131 15.51 0.04 3.47
CA GLU A 131 14.66 1.19 3.78
C GLU A 131 14.13 1.08 5.21
N GLU A 132 13.61 -0.09 5.61
CA GLU A 132 13.12 -0.34 6.97
C GLU A 132 14.23 -0.32 8.05
N MET A 133 15.48 -0.60 7.68
CA MET A 133 16.63 -0.53 8.58
C MET A 133 17.18 0.90 8.75
N ASN A 134 16.54 1.92 8.20
CA ASN A 134 16.95 3.32 8.37
C ASN A 134 15.85 4.12 9.08
N PHE A 135 16.00 4.32 10.38
CA PHE A 135 15.00 5.03 11.18
C PHE A 135 14.89 6.53 10.88
N GLU A 136 15.85 7.12 10.17
CA GLU A 136 15.69 8.48 9.64
C GLU A 136 14.54 8.54 8.63
N ILE A 137 14.34 7.46 7.84
CA ILE A 137 13.22 7.35 6.89
C ILE A 137 11.89 7.25 7.65
N GLU A 138 11.81 6.41 8.69
CA GLU A 138 10.60 6.29 9.50
C GLU A 138 10.25 7.62 10.20
N ALA A 139 11.25 8.32 10.73
CA ALA A 139 11.06 9.64 11.31
C ALA A 139 10.53 10.66 10.28
N GLN A 140 11.05 10.65 9.06
CA GLN A 140 10.55 11.49 7.97
C GLN A 140 9.11 11.12 7.57
N ASN A 141 8.81 9.83 7.50
CA ASN A 141 7.47 9.35 7.20
C ASN A 141 6.44 9.79 8.25
N LEU A 142 6.80 9.72 9.56
CA LEU A 142 5.94 10.21 10.66
C LEU A 142 5.64 11.71 10.52
N GLU A 143 6.64 12.51 10.20
CA GLU A 143 6.47 13.95 10.01
C GLU A 143 5.64 14.28 8.77
N GLU A 144 5.89 13.62 7.63
CA GLU A 144 5.11 13.80 6.41
C GLU A 144 3.65 13.37 6.61
N PHE A 145 3.45 12.24 7.28
CA PHE A 145 2.10 11.76 7.61
C PHE A 145 1.34 12.75 8.50
N ARG A 146 2.00 13.32 9.51
CA ARG A 146 1.41 14.37 10.34
C ARG A 146 1.04 15.60 9.53
N GLN A 147 1.88 16.02 8.60
CA GLN A 147 1.61 17.16 7.73
C GLN A 147 0.40 16.90 6.81
N ASN A 148 0.34 15.70 6.21
CA ASN A 148 -0.76 15.32 5.34
C ASN A 148 -2.11 15.20 6.08
N ASN A 149 -2.08 14.95 7.39
CA ASN A 149 -3.28 14.81 8.22
C ASN A 149 -3.49 15.98 9.21
N TYR A 150 -2.82 17.11 8.99
CA TYR A 150 -2.84 18.23 9.92
C TYR A 150 -4.25 18.78 10.17
N ASP A 151 -5.13 18.70 9.18
CA ASP A 151 -6.54 19.13 9.20
C ASP A 151 -7.51 18.02 9.65
N ILE A 152 -7.03 16.78 9.83
CA ILE A 152 -7.82 15.62 10.24
C ILE A 152 -7.73 15.43 11.74
N VAL A 153 -8.69 15.96 12.47
CA VAL A 153 -8.66 16.03 13.95
C VAL A 153 -8.63 14.68 14.66
N TYR A 154 -9.07 13.62 14.00
CA TYR A 154 -9.18 12.27 14.58
C TYR A 154 -8.04 11.33 14.18
N ILE A 155 -6.99 11.83 13.53
CA ILE A 155 -5.79 11.05 13.16
C ILE A 155 -4.56 11.75 13.73
N ASP A 156 -3.62 10.98 14.26
CA ASP A 156 -2.32 11.50 14.68
C ASP A 156 -1.24 10.40 14.65
N VAL A 157 -0.01 10.80 14.90
CA VAL A 157 1.18 9.95 15.03
C VAL A 157 2.03 10.42 16.20
N PRO A 158 2.89 9.58 16.78
CA PRO A 158 3.80 9.99 17.86
C PRO A 158 4.68 11.17 17.45
N LYS A 159 4.88 12.14 18.34
CA LYS A 159 5.85 13.21 18.15
C LYS A 159 7.26 12.64 18.04
N VAL A 160 8.01 13.02 17.01
CA VAL A 160 9.40 12.61 16.79
C VAL A 160 10.34 13.61 17.44
N TYR A 161 11.34 13.13 18.19
CA TYR A 161 12.42 13.95 18.74
C TYR A 161 13.61 14.00 17.78
N LYS A 162 13.53 14.86 16.78
CA LYS A 162 14.45 14.92 15.62
C LYS A 162 15.94 14.92 15.99
N ASN A 163 16.30 15.58 17.08
CA ASN A 163 17.69 15.64 17.55
C ASN A 163 18.18 14.30 18.15
N LEU A 164 17.29 13.34 18.36
CA LEU A 164 17.55 12.01 18.92
C LEU A 164 17.24 10.90 17.89
N VAL A 165 17.26 11.24 16.59
CA VAL A 165 17.06 10.29 15.50
C VAL A 165 18.40 10.06 14.80
N THR A 166 18.72 8.79 14.61
CA THR A 166 19.83 8.32 13.78
C THR A 166 19.35 7.17 12.90
N LYS A 167 20.23 6.63 12.06
CA LYS A 167 19.87 5.43 11.28
C LYS A 167 19.48 4.21 12.13
N LYS A 168 19.98 4.14 13.39
CA LYS A 168 19.79 2.98 14.26
C LYS A 168 18.95 3.24 15.50
N VAL A 169 18.63 4.52 15.77
CA VAL A 169 17.87 4.92 16.95
C VAL A 169 16.78 5.91 16.52
N LEU A 170 15.55 5.65 16.98
CA LEU A 170 14.42 6.57 16.82
C LEU A 170 13.81 6.81 18.20
N VAL A 171 13.78 8.07 18.61
CA VAL A 171 13.11 8.49 19.85
C VAL A 171 11.84 9.23 19.47
N MET A 172 10.73 8.74 19.97
CA MET A 172 9.42 9.33 19.74
C MET A 172 8.55 9.27 20.99
N GLU A 173 7.47 10.03 21.02
CA GLU A 173 6.49 10.08 22.12
C GLU A 173 6.01 8.68 22.49
N TYR A 174 5.92 8.40 23.79
CA TYR A 174 5.19 7.23 24.28
C TYR A 174 3.68 7.51 24.23
N VAL A 175 2.98 6.78 23.36
CA VAL A 175 1.53 6.87 23.23
C VAL A 175 0.88 5.86 24.17
N ASN A 176 0.25 6.35 25.22
CA ASN A 176 -0.56 5.54 26.10
C ASN A 176 -2.00 5.51 25.57
N GLY A 177 -2.32 4.52 24.74
CA GLY A 177 -3.62 4.37 24.10
C GLY A 177 -4.18 2.95 24.25
N ILE A 178 -5.46 2.79 23.91
CA ILE A 178 -6.14 1.50 23.87
C ILE A 178 -5.88 0.89 22.50
N ASN A 179 -5.35 -0.34 22.42
CA ASN A 179 -5.15 -1.01 21.13
C ASN A 179 -6.48 -1.13 20.38
N VAL A 180 -6.47 -0.93 19.06
CA VAL A 180 -7.68 -0.96 18.23
C VAL A 180 -8.40 -2.31 18.24
N THR A 181 -7.73 -3.40 18.61
CA THR A 181 -8.32 -4.74 18.73
C THR A 181 -8.97 -5.01 20.09
N ASP A 182 -8.70 -4.17 21.11
CA ASP A 182 -9.32 -4.31 22.43
C ASP A 182 -10.72 -3.68 22.46
N LYS A 183 -11.64 -4.34 21.74
CA LYS A 183 -13.03 -3.88 21.59
C LYS A 183 -13.72 -3.64 22.95
N GLN A 184 -13.46 -4.51 23.93
CA GLN A 184 -14.14 -4.41 25.21
C GLN A 184 -13.74 -3.13 25.96
N THR A 185 -12.45 -2.83 25.98
CA THR A 185 -11.95 -1.60 26.62
C THR A 185 -12.38 -0.35 25.85
N LEU A 186 -12.42 -0.41 24.50
CA LEU A 186 -12.90 0.70 23.65
C LEU A 186 -14.38 0.99 23.95
N LEU A 187 -15.26 -0.01 23.93
CA LEU A 187 -16.68 0.14 24.23
C LEU A 187 -16.91 0.66 25.66
N ASN A 188 -16.20 0.11 26.65
CA ASN A 188 -16.28 0.56 28.06
C ASN A 188 -15.81 2.02 28.23
N SER A 189 -14.93 2.50 27.35
CA SER A 189 -14.45 3.88 27.30
C SER A 189 -15.35 4.82 26.51
N GLY A 190 -16.49 4.32 25.98
CA GLY A 190 -17.50 5.10 25.26
C GLY A 190 -17.21 5.32 23.79
N TYR A 191 -16.29 4.57 23.18
CA TYR A 191 -16.01 4.66 21.75
C TYR A 191 -17.01 3.84 20.93
N ASP A 192 -17.47 4.40 19.83
CA ASP A 192 -18.25 3.70 18.80
C ASP A 192 -17.30 3.03 17.80
N LEU A 193 -17.39 1.70 17.68
CA LEU A 193 -16.51 0.92 16.81
C LEU A 193 -16.80 1.16 15.32
N GLU A 194 -18.07 1.42 14.95
CA GLU A 194 -18.43 1.75 13.56
C GLU A 194 -17.90 3.12 13.16
N GLU A 195 -18.00 4.10 14.05
CA GLU A 195 -17.40 5.43 13.84
C GLU A 195 -15.88 5.32 13.66
N LEU A 196 -15.20 4.52 14.50
CA LEU A 196 -13.76 4.28 14.37
C LEU A 196 -13.42 3.60 13.04
N GLY A 197 -14.18 2.60 12.61
CA GLY A 197 -14.02 1.92 11.33
C GLY A 197 -14.19 2.88 10.15
N LEU A 198 -15.21 3.73 10.17
CA LEU A 198 -15.44 4.76 9.15
C LEU A 198 -14.29 5.78 9.08
N LYS A 199 -13.84 6.28 10.24
CA LYS A 199 -12.71 7.22 10.33
C LYS A 199 -11.43 6.61 9.77
N LEU A 200 -11.13 5.37 10.12
CA LEU A 200 -9.96 4.64 9.65
C LEU A 200 -10.02 4.43 8.13
N SER A 201 -11.15 3.95 7.61
CA SER A 201 -11.37 3.72 6.17
C SER A 201 -11.25 5.02 5.36
N ASN A 202 -11.91 6.09 5.80
CA ASN A 202 -11.84 7.40 5.14
C ASN A 202 -10.41 7.93 5.09
N ASN A 203 -9.68 7.80 6.19
CA ASN A 203 -8.28 8.22 6.23
C ASN A 203 -7.41 7.39 5.30
N TYR A 204 -7.59 6.06 5.25
CA TYR A 204 -6.82 5.20 4.36
C TYR A 204 -7.07 5.51 2.88
N ILE A 205 -8.32 5.75 2.51
CA ILE A 205 -8.69 6.19 1.15
C ILE A 205 -8.03 7.53 0.81
N LYS A 206 -8.03 8.50 1.76
CA LYS A 206 -7.32 9.77 1.60
C LYS A 206 -5.82 9.57 1.37
N GLN A 207 -5.16 8.76 2.18
CA GLN A 207 -3.75 8.43 2.03
C GLN A 207 -3.42 7.94 0.61
N ALA A 208 -4.24 7.03 0.06
CA ALA A 208 -4.01 6.45 -1.27
C ALA A 208 -4.37 7.40 -2.42
N LEU A 209 -5.57 8.02 -2.38
CA LEU A 209 -6.13 8.75 -3.51
C LEU A 209 -5.80 10.25 -3.53
N ASP A 210 -5.72 10.87 -2.35
CA ASP A 210 -5.52 12.32 -2.25
C ASP A 210 -4.04 12.62 -2.02
N ASP A 211 -3.43 12.07 -0.96
CA ASP A 211 -2.04 12.31 -0.61
C ASP A 211 -1.08 11.56 -1.58
N GLY A 212 -1.45 10.34 -1.99
CA GLY A 212 -0.55 9.44 -2.71
C GLY A 212 0.61 8.97 -1.82
N PHE A 213 0.47 9.10 -0.51
CA PHE A 213 1.39 8.64 0.52
C PHE A 213 0.61 7.82 1.53
N PHE A 214 0.79 6.51 1.51
CA PHE A 214 -0.07 5.57 2.22
C PHE A 214 0.72 4.54 3.02
N HIS A 215 0.12 4.08 4.11
CA HIS A 215 0.66 3.01 4.93
C HIS A 215 0.55 1.67 4.22
N ALA A 216 1.67 0.99 3.99
CA ALA A 216 1.71 -0.28 3.29
C ALA A 216 1.53 -1.51 4.21
N ASP A 217 1.58 -1.34 5.53
CA ASP A 217 1.35 -2.38 6.54
C ASP A 217 0.54 -1.85 7.74
N PRO A 218 -0.72 -1.37 7.55
CA PRO A 218 -1.53 -0.79 8.62
C PRO A 218 -2.09 -1.90 9.55
N HIS A 219 -1.15 -2.62 10.20
CA HIS A 219 -1.46 -3.71 11.11
C HIS A 219 -2.08 -3.18 12.41
N PRO A 220 -3.09 -3.83 12.97
CA PRO A 220 -3.77 -3.34 14.18
C PRO A 220 -2.84 -3.20 15.39
N ASP A 221 -1.77 -4.00 15.49
CA ASP A 221 -0.78 -3.88 16.57
C ASP A 221 -0.01 -2.54 16.51
N ASN A 222 -0.01 -1.87 15.36
CA ASN A 222 0.62 -0.57 15.14
C ASN A 222 -0.35 0.60 15.27
N MET A 223 -1.56 0.36 15.80
CA MET A 223 -2.59 1.38 15.98
C MET A 223 -3.21 1.33 17.38
N CYS A 224 -3.45 2.50 17.95
CA CYS A 224 -4.22 2.62 19.19
C CYS A 224 -5.12 3.86 19.18
N ILE A 225 -6.07 3.90 20.09
CA ILE A 225 -6.97 5.03 20.28
C ILE A 225 -6.51 5.80 21.53
N ARG A 226 -6.26 7.10 21.37
CA ARG A 226 -5.92 8.03 22.44
C ARG A 226 -6.69 9.35 22.28
N ASP A 227 -7.43 9.74 23.28
CA ASP A 227 -8.17 11.03 23.32
C ASP A 227 -9.07 11.24 22.07
N GLY A 228 -9.75 10.17 21.62
CA GLY A 228 -10.62 10.19 20.45
C GLY A 228 -9.89 10.16 19.09
N LYS A 229 -8.57 10.03 19.10
CA LYS A 229 -7.75 9.96 17.89
C LYS A 229 -7.24 8.55 17.64
N ILE A 230 -7.21 8.15 16.37
CA ILE A 230 -6.51 6.97 15.90
C ILE A 230 -5.03 7.35 15.75
N MET A 231 -4.16 6.69 16.50
CA MET A 231 -2.73 6.92 16.50
C MET A 231 -2.05 5.81 15.69
N PHE A 232 -1.31 6.17 14.64
CA PHE A 232 -0.45 5.23 13.92
C PHE A 232 0.95 5.27 14.55
N LEU A 233 1.41 4.12 15.08
CA LEU A 233 2.62 4.03 15.91
C LEU A 233 3.90 3.68 15.14
N ASP A 234 3.77 3.03 13.98
CA ASP A 234 4.88 2.59 13.13
C ASP A 234 4.59 2.98 11.67
N LEU A 235 5.42 3.80 11.08
CA LEU A 235 5.36 4.19 9.67
C LEU A 235 6.65 3.81 8.91
N GLY A 236 7.28 2.71 9.32
CA GLY A 236 8.49 2.18 8.67
C GLY A 236 8.27 1.71 7.24
N MET A 237 7.03 1.32 6.90
CA MET A 237 6.69 0.87 5.54
C MET A 237 5.60 1.74 4.93
N MET A 238 6.00 2.68 4.08
CA MET A 238 5.10 3.56 3.35
C MET A 238 5.21 3.35 1.84
N GLY A 239 4.10 3.50 1.13
CA GLY A 239 4.05 3.49 -0.33
C GLY A 239 3.80 4.90 -0.88
N ARG A 240 4.20 5.12 -2.15
CA ARG A 240 4.01 6.40 -2.84
C ARG A 240 3.39 6.21 -4.22
N LEU A 241 2.28 6.88 -4.47
CA LEU A 241 1.59 6.90 -5.75
C LEU A 241 1.81 8.25 -6.44
N ASN A 242 2.24 8.22 -7.68
CA ASN A 242 2.26 9.40 -8.52
C ASN A 242 0.83 9.73 -9.02
N SER A 243 0.66 10.89 -9.67
CA SER A 243 -0.65 11.34 -10.16
C SER A 243 -1.28 10.37 -11.16
N ARG A 244 -0.47 9.69 -11.99
CA ARG A 244 -0.95 8.66 -12.93
C ARG A 244 -1.50 7.45 -12.17
N HIS A 245 -0.77 6.94 -11.19
CA HIS A 245 -1.23 5.80 -10.37
C HIS A 245 -2.52 6.13 -9.62
N LYS A 246 -2.63 7.34 -9.05
CA LYS A 246 -3.86 7.79 -8.36
C LYS A 246 -5.06 7.82 -9.31
N GLN A 247 -4.86 8.31 -10.54
CA GLN A 247 -5.93 8.32 -11.54
C GLN A 247 -6.34 6.91 -11.97
N LEU A 248 -5.37 6.04 -12.23
CA LEU A 248 -5.65 4.63 -12.59
C LEU A 248 -6.37 3.89 -11.47
N LEU A 249 -6.02 4.16 -10.20
CA LEU A 249 -6.73 3.60 -9.06
C LEU A 249 -8.19 4.08 -8.99
N LYS A 250 -8.45 5.37 -9.21
CA LYS A 250 -9.81 5.92 -9.30
C LYS A 250 -10.60 5.28 -10.44
N ASN A 251 -9.95 5.10 -11.59
CA ASN A 251 -10.57 4.42 -12.74
C ASN A 251 -10.91 2.96 -12.42
N ALA A 252 -9.98 2.21 -11.78
CA ALA A 252 -10.21 0.83 -11.36
C ALA A 252 -11.44 0.70 -10.45
N MET A 253 -11.51 1.56 -9.42
CA MET A 253 -12.63 1.54 -8.48
C MET A 253 -13.96 1.88 -9.16
N ASN A 254 -13.97 2.89 -10.04
CA ASN A 254 -15.16 3.22 -10.83
C ASN A 254 -15.58 2.08 -11.76
N ALA A 255 -14.60 1.39 -12.35
CA ALA A 255 -14.85 0.27 -13.26
C ALA A 255 -15.41 -0.95 -12.49
N ILE A 256 -14.94 -1.21 -11.27
CA ILE A 256 -15.51 -2.25 -10.38
C ILE A 256 -16.99 -1.94 -10.08
N VAL A 257 -17.30 -0.71 -9.64
CA VAL A 257 -18.66 -0.28 -9.32
C VAL A 257 -19.59 -0.36 -10.53
N LYS A 258 -19.07 -0.06 -11.74
CA LYS A 258 -19.84 -0.07 -13.00
C LYS A 258 -19.81 -1.43 -13.71
N ASN A 259 -19.11 -2.42 -13.19
CA ASN A 259 -18.85 -3.70 -13.85
C ASN A 259 -18.24 -3.52 -15.27
N ASP A 260 -17.35 -2.54 -15.44
CA ASP A 260 -16.68 -2.25 -16.72
C ASP A 260 -15.38 -3.04 -16.85
N ILE A 261 -15.49 -4.21 -17.50
CA ILE A 261 -14.38 -5.16 -17.68
C ILE A 261 -13.29 -4.57 -18.59
N THR A 262 -13.69 -3.80 -19.59
CA THR A 262 -12.75 -3.22 -20.55
C THR A 262 -11.85 -2.20 -19.89
N GLU A 263 -12.44 -1.33 -19.04
CA GLU A 263 -11.66 -0.38 -18.28
C GLU A 263 -10.79 -1.06 -17.21
N LEU A 264 -11.27 -2.11 -16.55
CA LEU A 264 -10.46 -2.89 -15.61
C LEU A 264 -9.25 -3.55 -16.26
N GLU A 265 -9.44 -4.17 -17.43
CA GLU A 265 -8.33 -4.70 -18.20
C GLU A 265 -7.31 -3.62 -18.56
N HIS A 266 -7.79 -2.48 -19.09
CA HIS A 266 -6.94 -1.35 -19.43
C HIS A 266 -6.14 -0.85 -18.20
N VAL A 267 -6.78 -0.73 -17.06
CA VAL A 267 -6.10 -0.32 -15.82
C VAL A 267 -5.04 -1.34 -15.41
N LEU A 268 -5.37 -2.65 -15.37
CA LEU A 268 -4.42 -3.71 -15.00
C LEU A 268 -3.16 -3.69 -15.87
N ILE A 269 -3.34 -3.52 -17.17
CA ILE A 269 -2.22 -3.41 -18.11
C ILE A 269 -1.43 -2.11 -17.87
N SER A 270 -2.12 -1.00 -17.64
CA SER A 270 -1.50 0.33 -17.45
C SER A 270 -0.68 0.47 -16.17
N ILE A 271 -1.02 -0.27 -15.11
CA ILE A 271 -0.26 -0.33 -13.84
C ILE A 271 0.84 -1.38 -13.87
N SER A 272 0.94 -2.17 -14.93
CA SER A 272 1.93 -3.22 -15.06
C SER A 272 3.25 -2.70 -15.62
N THR A 273 4.33 -3.40 -15.27
CA THR A 273 5.67 -3.21 -15.83
C THR A 273 6.03 -4.29 -16.84
N THR A 274 5.05 -5.09 -17.25
CA THR A 274 5.25 -6.24 -18.14
C THR A 274 5.37 -5.78 -19.59
N THR A 275 6.31 -6.39 -20.32
CA THR A 275 6.54 -6.15 -21.77
C THR A 275 6.14 -7.34 -22.64
N GLY A 276 5.55 -8.38 -22.06
CA GLY A 276 5.13 -9.61 -22.77
C GLY A 276 3.82 -9.45 -23.53
N SER A 277 3.55 -10.37 -24.47
CA SER A 277 2.25 -10.44 -25.15
C SER A 277 1.18 -10.95 -24.20
N ILE A 278 0.08 -10.21 -24.06
CA ILE A 278 -1.07 -10.56 -23.23
C ILE A 278 -2.18 -11.08 -24.14
N ASN A 279 -2.83 -12.17 -23.75
CA ASN A 279 -4.05 -12.62 -24.41
C ASN A 279 -5.26 -11.87 -23.83
N HIS A 280 -5.65 -10.79 -24.48
CA HIS A 280 -6.73 -9.90 -24.06
C HIS A 280 -8.06 -10.63 -23.84
N THR A 281 -8.45 -11.50 -24.78
CA THR A 281 -9.71 -12.26 -24.67
C THR A 281 -9.75 -13.15 -23.42
N LYS A 282 -8.64 -13.85 -23.15
CA LYS A 282 -8.53 -14.70 -21.97
C LYS A 282 -8.54 -13.86 -20.69
N LEU A 283 -7.80 -12.75 -20.66
CA LEU A 283 -7.72 -11.84 -19.53
C LEU A 283 -9.10 -11.25 -19.19
N ARG A 284 -9.85 -10.73 -20.18
CA ARG A 284 -11.22 -10.21 -19.99
C ARG A 284 -12.16 -11.27 -19.41
N ASN A 285 -12.12 -12.49 -19.95
CA ASN A 285 -12.96 -13.58 -19.44
C ASN A 285 -12.65 -13.97 -18.00
N GLU A 286 -11.39 -13.87 -17.57
CA GLU A 286 -11.00 -14.14 -16.19
C GLU A 286 -11.35 -12.99 -15.25
N ILE A 287 -11.21 -11.74 -15.69
CA ILE A 287 -11.69 -10.55 -14.97
C ILE A 287 -13.20 -10.65 -14.74
N GLN A 288 -13.96 -10.98 -15.80
CA GLN A 288 -15.41 -11.15 -15.70
C GLN A 288 -15.78 -12.17 -14.63
N LYS A 289 -15.14 -13.35 -14.64
CA LYS A 289 -15.40 -14.40 -13.64
C LYS A 289 -15.11 -13.94 -12.21
N VAL A 290 -14.07 -13.11 -12.04
CA VAL A 290 -13.72 -12.56 -10.71
C VAL A 290 -14.76 -11.55 -10.27
N LEU A 291 -15.23 -10.69 -11.18
CA LEU A 291 -16.32 -9.75 -10.88
C LEU A 291 -17.62 -10.48 -10.56
N ASP A 292 -18.05 -11.41 -11.43
CA ASP A 292 -19.28 -12.18 -11.23
C ASP A 292 -19.30 -12.97 -9.91
N LYS A 293 -18.11 -13.42 -9.45
CA LYS A 293 -17.98 -14.17 -8.21
C LYS A 293 -17.97 -13.27 -6.97
N ASN A 294 -17.33 -12.11 -7.04
CA ASN A 294 -17.02 -11.30 -5.87
C ASN A 294 -17.85 -10.00 -5.80
N VAL A 295 -18.36 -9.51 -6.94
CA VAL A 295 -19.19 -8.32 -7.02
C VAL A 295 -20.62 -8.79 -7.24
N THR A 296 -21.34 -9.08 -6.16
CA THR A 296 -22.78 -9.38 -6.16
C THR A 296 -23.57 -8.07 -6.33
N GLU A 297 -24.91 -8.16 -6.45
CA GLU A 297 -25.78 -6.97 -6.57
C GLU A 297 -25.60 -5.98 -5.39
N ASP A 298 -25.14 -6.48 -4.23
CA ASP A 298 -24.82 -5.66 -3.05
C ASP A 298 -23.30 -5.50 -2.91
N ILE A 299 -22.79 -4.34 -3.29
CA ILE A 299 -21.37 -3.94 -3.16
C ILE A 299 -20.88 -4.03 -1.69
N GLU A 300 -21.81 -3.92 -0.74
CA GLU A 300 -21.55 -4.03 0.70
C GLU A 300 -21.00 -5.39 1.12
N ASN A 301 -21.25 -6.44 0.33
CA ASN A 301 -20.86 -7.82 0.63
C ASN A 301 -19.59 -8.30 -0.08
N ILE A 302 -18.83 -7.39 -0.72
CA ILE A 302 -17.60 -7.76 -1.41
C ILE A 302 -16.52 -8.15 -0.41
N ASN A 303 -16.03 -9.39 -0.49
CA ASN A 303 -14.83 -9.80 0.24
C ASN A 303 -13.59 -9.30 -0.51
N ILE A 304 -13.06 -8.15 -0.09
CA ILE A 304 -11.91 -7.50 -0.72
C ILE A 304 -10.67 -8.40 -0.71
N ILE A 305 -10.45 -9.17 0.35
CA ILE A 305 -9.29 -10.06 0.47
C ILE A 305 -9.37 -11.19 -0.58
N GLU A 306 -10.55 -11.79 -0.76
CA GLU A 306 -10.76 -12.82 -1.78
C GLU A 306 -10.68 -12.24 -3.20
N PHE A 307 -11.25 -11.05 -3.41
CA PHE A 307 -11.14 -10.32 -4.67
C PHE A 307 -9.67 -10.05 -5.03
N MET A 308 -8.87 -9.46 -4.11
CA MET A 308 -7.44 -9.18 -4.33
C MET A 308 -6.61 -10.45 -4.56
N SER A 309 -6.95 -11.56 -3.87
CA SER A 309 -6.34 -12.86 -4.12
C SER A 309 -6.62 -13.37 -5.54
N SER A 310 -7.85 -13.22 -6.01
CA SER A 310 -8.25 -13.59 -7.37
C SER A 310 -7.56 -12.73 -8.43
N VAL A 311 -7.48 -11.42 -8.22
CA VAL A 311 -6.71 -10.50 -9.08
C VAL A 311 -5.24 -10.90 -9.12
N SER A 312 -4.62 -11.17 -7.97
CA SER A 312 -3.23 -11.63 -7.90
C SER A 312 -2.99 -12.93 -8.66
N LYS A 313 -3.97 -13.85 -8.67
CA LYS A 313 -3.92 -15.07 -9.47
C LYS A 313 -3.94 -14.76 -10.96
N ILE A 314 -4.85 -13.90 -11.43
CA ILE A 314 -4.90 -13.46 -12.83
C ILE A 314 -3.55 -12.86 -13.25
N LEU A 315 -2.99 -11.97 -12.44
CA LEU A 315 -1.69 -11.34 -12.72
C LEU A 315 -0.58 -12.37 -12.91
N ARG A 316 -0.51 -13.39 -12.04
CA ARG A 316 0.45 -14.49 -12.17
C ARG A 316 0.21 -15.33 -13.43
N ASP A 317 -1.03 -15.74 -13.69
CA ASP A 317 -1.40 -16.62 -14.80
C ASP A 317 -1.13 -15.96 -16.17
N HIS A 318 -1.17 -14.62 -16.22
CA HIS A 318 -0.85 -13.81 -17.41
C HIS A 318 0.56 -13.22 -17.43
N ASN A 319 1.42 -13.57 -16.45
CA ASN A 319 2.77 -13.02 -16.30
C ASN A 319 2.78 -11.47 -16.24
N ILE A 320 1.77 -10.87 -15.64
CA ILE A 320 1.66 -9.42 -15.44
C ILE A 320 2.39 -9.06 -14.15
N LYS A 321 3.45 -8.26 -14.27
CA LYS A 321 4.21 -7.76 -13.12
C LYS A 321 3.76 -6.33 -12.79
N LEU A 322 3.35 -6.11 -11.55
CA LEU A 322 2.94 -4.79 -11.07
C LEU A 322 4.15 -3.92 -10.67
N ASP A 323 3.93 -2.60 -10.67
CA ASP A 323 4.84 -1.65 -10.02
C ASP A 323 4.95 -1.92 -8.51
N LYS A 324 6.13 -1.65 -7.92
CA LYS A 324 6.41 -1.85 -6.49
C LYS A 324 5.35 -1.18 -5.60
N ASN A 325 4.99 0.08 -5.90
CA ASN A 325 4.05 0.82 -5.06
C ASN A 325 2.61 0.31 -5.18
N ILE A 326 2.23 -0.19 -6.36
CA ILE A 326 0.92 -0.84 -6.55
C ILE A 326 0.86 -2.16 -5.76
N THR A 327 1.93 -2.95 -5.76
CA THR A 327 2.03 -4.16 -4.93
C THR A 327 1.92 -3.84 -3.44
N LEU A 328 2.59 -2.76 -2.99
CA LEU A 328 2.49 -2.26 -1.62
C LEU A 328 1.07 -1.78 -1.28
N LEU A 329 0.38 -1.13 -2.23
CA LEU A 329 -1.00 -0.70 -2.03
C LEU A 329 -1.96 -1.89 -1.90
N MET A 330 -1.85 -2.88 -2.77
CA MET A 330 -2.66 -4.12 -2.67
C MET A 330 -2.50 -4.78 -1.31
N ARG A 331 -1.26 -4.85 -0.81
CA ARG A 331 -0.99 -5.34 0.52
C ARG A 331 -1.66 -4.48 1.60
N GLY A 332 -1.44 -3.18 1.56
CA GLY A 332 -2.04 -2.25 2.53
C GLY A 332 -3.56 -2.35 2.57
N ILE A 333 -4.21 -2.48 1.41
CA ILE A 333 -5.66 -2.73 1.31
C ILE A 333 -6.06 -4.02 2.02
N CYS A 334 -5.35 -5.13 1.80
CA CYS A 334 -5.66 -6.39 2.48
C CYS A 334 -5.47 -6.31 4.00
N VAL A 335 -4.42 -5.62 4.47
CA VAL A 335 -4.14 -5.49 5.90
C VAL A 335 -5.15 -4.57 6.60
N ILE A 336 -5.49 -3.43 5.98
CA ILE A 336 -6.48 -2.52 6.57
C ILE A 336 -7.88 -3.14 6.58
N GLU A 337 -8.24 -3.89 5.54
CA GLU A 337 -9.51 -4.60 5.50
C GLU A 337 -9.61 -5.65 6.61
N GLY A 338 -8.56 -6.46 6.80
CA GLY A 338 -8.49 -7.38 7.93
C GLY A 338 -8.55 -6.66 9.30
N THR A 339 -8.03 -5.45 9.38
CA THR A 339 -8.13 -4.62 10.59
C THR A 339 -9.57 -4.11 10.80
N LEU A 340 -10.24 -3.69 9.72
CA LEU A 340 -11.65 -3.27 9.76
C LEU A 340 -12.57 -4.42 10.15
N GLU A 341 -12.35 -5.62 9.61
CA GLU A 341 -13.11 -6.82 10.01
C GLU A 341 -12.99 -7.11 11.51
N LEU A 342 -11.80 -6.86 12.08
CA LEU A 342 -11.59 -7.00 13.53
C LEU A 342 -12.26 -5.90 14.34
N ILE A 343 -12.37 -4.66 13.86
CA ILE A 343 -12.92 -3.52 14.62
C ILE A 343 -14.42 -3.40 14.38
N SER A 344 -14.82 -3.29 13.11
CA SER A 344 -16.18 -3.01 12.66
C SER A 344 -16.48 -3.81 11.38
N PRO A 345 -16.94 -5.05 11.49
CA PRO A 345 -17.14 -5.95 10.35
C PRO A 345 -18.21 -5.48 9.34
N ASN A 346 -19.03 -4.49 9.70
CA ASN A 346 -20.02 -3.90 8.81
C ASN A 346 -19.43 -2.84 7.86
N ILE A 347 -18.18 -2.44 8.06
CA ILE A 347 -17.50 -1.41 7.27
C ILE A 347 -16.45 -2.07 6.38
N ASN A 348 -16.51 -1.80 5.07
CA ASN A 348 -15.46 -2.16 4.13
C ASN A 348 -15.01 -0.97 3.29
N LEU A 349 -13.81 -1.03 2.72
CA LEU A 349 -13.22 0.07 1.96
C LEU A 349 -13.99 0.41 0.69
N ILE A 350 -14.59 -0.56 0.01
CA ILE A 350 -15.32 -0.31 -1.25
C ILE A 350 -16.59 0.50 -0.97
N MET A 351 -17.34 0.14 0.07
CA MET A 351 -18.53 0.86 0.50
C MET A 351 -18.20 2.32 0.84
N VAL A 352 -17.15 2.54 1.62
CA VAL A 352 -16.73 3.90 2.01
C VAL A 352 -16.25 4.70 0.79
N PHE A 353 -15.55 4.05 -0.13
CA PHE A 353 -15.11 4.67 -1.37
C PHE A 353 -16.30 5.06 -2.28
N GLU A 354 -17.27 4.18 -2.44
CA GLU A 354 -18.49 4.44 -3.22
C GLU A 354 -19.25 5.65 -2.69
N ASN A 355 -19.42 5.72 -1.37
CA ASN A 355 -20.08 6.86 -0.72
C ASN A 355 -19.29 8.16 -0.98
N LYS A 356 -17.96 8.14 -0.89
CA LYS A 356 -17.09 9.29 -1.19
C LYS A 356 -17.22 9.77 -2.65
N ILE A 357 -17.37 8.85 -3.60
CA ILE A 357 -17.59 9.21 -5.01
C ILE A 357 -18.97 9.87 -5.16
N LYS A 358 -20.02 9.30 -4.56
CA LYS A 358 -21.37 9.87 -4.62
C LYS A 358 -21.39 11.29 -4.05
N GLU A 359 -20.76 11.53 -2.90
CA GLU A 359 -20.65 12.84 -2.28
C GLU A 359 -19.88 13.84 -3.15
N ASN A 360 -18.74 13.44 -3.71
CA ASN A 360 -17.93 14.31 -4.57
C ASN A 360 -18.66 14.65 -5.87
N THR A 361 -19.38 13.71 -6.48
CA THR A 361 -20.18 13.96 -7.67
C THR A 361 -21.32 14.94 -7.37
N PHE A 362 -21.95 14.82 -6.21
CA PHE A 362 -22.99 15.75 -5.75
C PHE A 362 -22.43 17.15 -5.51
N ASN A 363 -21.31 17.27 -4.82
CA ASN A 363 -20.64 18.54 -4.55
C ASN A 363 -20.12 19.21 -5.82
N ASP A 364 -19.60 18.45 -6.79
CA ASP A 364 -19.19 18.96 -8.10
C ASP A 364 -20.38 19.49 -8.93
N ILE A 365 -21.54 18.88 -8.82
CA ILE A 365 -22.76 19.35 -9.46
C ILE A 365 -23.26 20.65 -8.80
N PHE A 366 -23.18 20.76 -7.48
CA PHE A 366 -23.66 21.93 -6.74
C PHE A 366 -22.62 23.06 -6.63
N SER A 367 -21.32 22.77 -6.58
CA SER A 367 -20.26 23.80 -6.53
C SER A 367 -20.00 24.45 -7.89
N LYS A 368 -20.34 23.80 -9.00
CA LYS A 368 -20.37 24.38 -10.35
C LYS A 368 -21.61 25.25 -10.60
N GLY A 369 -22.06 26.01 -9.59
CA GLY A 369 -22.93 27.17 -9.76
C GLY A 369 -22.36 28.26 -10.70
N SER A 370 -21.22 27.98 -11.35
CA SER A 370 -20.67 28.70 -12.50
C SER A 370 -21.14 28.16 -13.86
N LEU A 371 -22.24 27.42 -13.87
CA LEU A 371 -22.78 26.71 -15.05
C LEU A 371 -23.38 27.63 -16.12
N MET A 372 -23.28 28.95 -15.98
CA MET A 372 -23.90 29.84 -16.95
C MET A 372 -22.98 30.35 -18.08
N ASN A 373 -21.66 30.20 -17.94
CA ASN A 373 -20.72 30.69 -18.97
C ASN A 373 -19.99 29.57 -19.76
N THR A 374 -20.00 28.30 -19.31
CA THR A 374 -19.35 27.19 -20.02
C THR A 374 -20.33 26.40 -20.90
N SER A 375 -21.64 26.54 -20.68
CA SER A 375 -22.67 25.80 -21.42
C SER A 375 -22.76 26.19 -22.91
N ARG A 376 -22.34 27.38 -23.32
CA ARG A 376 -22.30 27.77 -24.72
C ARG A 376 -21.21 27.07 -25.53
N ASN A 377 -20.08 26.78 -24.93
CA ASN A 377 -18.95 26.14 -25.65
C ASN A 377 -19.03 24.60 -25.62
N ILE A 378 -19.71 24.00 -24.66
CA ILE A 378 -19.89 22.54 -24.59
C ILE A 378 -21.05 22.10 -25.50
N ILE A 379 -22.12 22.87 -25.62
CA ILE A 379 -23.25 22.56 -26.50
C ILE A 379 -22.84 22.59 -27.98
N SER A 380 -21.94 23.49 -28.37
CA SER A 380 -21.39 23.49 -29.75
C SER A 380 -20.44 22.32 -30.01
N GLY A 381 -19.69 21.85 -29.00
CA GLY A 381 -18.80 20.69 -29.11
C GLY A 381 -19.55 19.35 -29.08
N VAL A 382 -20.59 19.23 -28.25
CA VAL A 382 -21.41 18.01 -28.13
C VAL A 382 -22.30 17.79 -29.34
N ASN A 383 -22.83 18.86 -29.96
CA ASN A 383 -23.61 18.74 -31.19
C ASN A 383 -22.75 18.30 -32.38
N SER A 384 -21.45 18.60 -32.38
CA SER A 384 -20.53 18.12 -33.42
C SER A 384 -20.09 16.66 -33.22
N LEU A 385 -20.16 16.15 -31.99
CA LEU A 385 -19.83 14.77 -31.64
C LEU A 385 -21.03 13.81 -31.76
N SER A 386 -22.26 14.33 -31.69
CA SER A 386 -23.46 13.51 -31.83
C SER A 386 -23.74 13.04 -33.28
N GLU A 387 -23.02 13.57 -34.27
CA GLU A 387 -23.10 13.16 -35.66
C GLU A 387 -22.09 12.08 -36.07
N LEU A 388 -21.16 11.70 -35.17
CA LEU A 388 -20.24 10.60 -35.43
C LEU A 388 -20.91 9.27 -35.11
N PRO A 389 -20.90 8.28 -36.02
CA PRO A 389 -21.38 6.94 -35.69
C PRO A 389 -20.65 6.38 -34.46
N THR A 390 -21.38 5.74 -33.56
CA THR A 390 -20.83 5.12 -32.34
C THR A 390 -19.66 4.17 -32.62
N GLU A 391 -19.65 3.57 -33.81
CA GLU A 391 -18.59 2.71 -34.33
C GLU A 391 -17.26 3.45 -34.58
N LEU A 392 -17.31 4.72 -34.98
CA LEU A 392 -16.10 5.52 -35.21
C LEU A 392 -15.47 5.98 -33.89
N LEU A 393 -16.29 6.25 -32.88
CA LEU A 393 -15.82 6.57 -31.52
C LEU A 393 -15.20 5.35 -30.83
N SER A 394 -15.75 4.15 -31.04
CA SER A 394 -15.14 2.91 -30.54
C SER A 394 -13.82 2.63 -31.26
N PHE A 395 -13.77 2.78 -32.59
CA PHE A 395 -12.55 2.59 -33.38
C PHE A 395 -11.41 3.53 -32.94
N VAL A 396 -11.68 4.81 -32.73
CA VAL A 396 -10.67 5.78 -32.24
C VAL A 396 -10.21 5.41 -30.82
N LYS A 397 -11.10 4.92 -29.96
CA LYS A 397 -10.74 4.42 -28.64
C LYS A 397 -9.85 3.17 -28.71
N ASP A 398 -10.16 2.25 -29.60
CA ASP A 398 -9.43 0.99 -29.77
C ASP A 398 -8.04 1.23 -30.40
N VAL A 399 -7.92 2.17 -31.35
CA VAL A 399 -6.63 2.63 -31.90
C VAL A 399 -5.77 3.31 -30.82
N ASN A 400 -6.35 4.17 -29.99
CA ASN A 400 -5.64 4.83 -28.87
C ASN A 400 -5.23 3.85 -27.77
N ARG A 401 -5.92 2.71 -27.65
CA ARG A 401 -5.60 1.62 -26.72
C ARG A 401 -4.57 0.63 -27.28
N GLY A 402 -4.19 0.78 -28.56
CA GLY A 402 -3.26 -0.14 -29.22
C GLY A 402 -3.84 -1.53 -29.53
N GLU A 403 -5.17 -1.65 -29.50
CA GLU A 403 -5.89 -2.92 -29.70
C GLU A 403 -6.18 -3.21 -31.18
N THR A 404 -6.06 -2.19 -32.05
CA THR A 404 -6.30 -2.31 -33.50
C THR A 404 -4.97 -2.27 -34.26
N LYS A 405 -4.69 -3.32 -35.02
CA LYS A 405 -3.61 -3.30 -36.04
C LYS A 405 -4.17 -2.69 -37.31
N ILE A 406 -3.65 -1.55 -37.71
CA ILE A 406 -3.95 -0.97 -39.03
C ILE A 406 -2.92 -1.51 -40.01
N ASP A 407 -3.31 -2.49 -40.82
CA ASP A 407 -2.51 -2.92 -41.97
C ASP A 407 -2.74 -1.90 -43.07
N ILE A 408 -1.76 -1.02 -43.30
CA ILE A 408 -1.77 -0.09 -44.45
C ILE A 408 -1.12 -0.82 -45.59
N GLU A 409 -1.93 -1.41 -46.51
CA GLU A 409 -1.46 -1.77 -47.82
C GLU A 409 -1.26 -0.48 -48.63
N MET A 410 0.01 -0.08 -48.84
CA MET A 410 0.33 0.91 -49.86
C MET A 410 0.13 0.27 -51.24
N ALA A 411 -0.98 0.57 -51.90
CA ALA A 411 -1.16 0.24 -53.27
C ALA A 411 -0.06 0.96 -54.08
N ASN A 412 0.85 0.20 -54.67
CA ASN A 412 1.86 0.69 -55.58
C ASN A 412 1.20 1.50 -56.70
N SER A 413 1.41 2.80 -56.67
CA SER A 413 1.16 3.64 -57.85
C SER A 413 2.43 3.72 -58.70
N ASP A 414 2.76 2.61 -59.35
CA ASP A 414 3.59 2.68 -60.57
C ASP A 414 2.73 3.24 -61.71
N LYS A 415 2.78 4.53 -61.88
CA LYS A 415 2.46 5.17 -63.13
C LYS A 415 3.65 5.99 -63.59
N GLN A 416 4.40 5.36 -64.50
CA GLN A 416 5.15 5.94 -65.59
C GLN A 416 5.00 7.46 -65.73
N VAL A 417 6.13 8.16 -65.69
CA VAL A 417 6.33 9.40 -66.45
C VAL A 417 7.44 9.13 -67.45
N ASP A 418 7.04 8.69 -68.61
CA ASP A 418 7.78 8.94 -69.88
C ASP A 418 7.47 10.36 -70.35
N LYS A 419 8.47 11.18 -70.37
CA LYS A 419 8.92 12.15 -71.37
C LYS A 419 9.72 13.28 -70.78
#